data_ca16a658acf417ba26d407aa1a8a40a1
#
_entry.id   ca16a658acf417ba26d407aa1a8a40a1
#
_cell.length_a   1.000
_cell.length_b   1.000
_cell.length_c   1.000
_cell.angle_alpha   90.00
_cell.angle_beta   90.00
_cell.angle_gamma   90.00
#
_symmetry.space_group_name_H-M   'P 1'
#
loop_
_entity.id
_entity.type
_entity.pdbx_description
1 polymer ?
#
loop_
_entity_poly.entity_id
_entity_poly.type
_entity_poly.pdbx_seq_one_letter_code
_entity_poly.pdbx_strand_id
1 'polypeptide(L)'
;MDFGKIVTDLTAVGYKRASARAKIAHDVVLAAIKASGMKDYVTIKGGVVMSGMTQAARRATMDMDADFVRYSLSNVAIEKFVKGLDAHSDCSIAIEGPIVDLRQQEYRGKRLYLRISDEHGYKVLTKLDLGVHSKIEIAQKEFKFDIVTDRRGVRLLANSKEQIFAEKLKSLLRLGTLSSRYKDVYDMYYLSDRMNRAVLKNYLRIYIYRDKKMRERTPEAIVARLTEVFDDALFRRQLRNKKFAWIDVSSQVVTQRLIGFILSVR
;
A
#
# COMPACT_ATOMS: atom_id res chain seq x y z
N MET A 1 16.83 18.45 9.80
CA MET A 1 16.00 18.30 8.56
C MET A 1 14.86 19.29 8.61
N ASP A 2 14.56 20.04 7.52
CA ASP A 2 13.48 21.04 7.49
C ASP A 2 12.27 20.51 6.70
N PHE A 3 11.24 20.08 7.41
CA PHE A 3 10.00 19.56 6.81
C PHE A 3 9.19 20.65 6.08
N GLY A 4 9.26 21.90 6.54
CA GLY A 4 8.56 23.02 5.90
C GLY A 4 9.09 23.27 4.50
N LYS A 5 10.41 23.28 4.34
CA LYS A 5 11.08 23.39 3.04
C LYS A 5 10.74 22.19 2.14
N ILE A 6 10.84 20.96 2.66
CA ILE A 6 10.54 19.74 1.86
C ILE A 6 9.07 19.74 1.40
N VAL A 7 8.10 20.18 2.24
CA VAL A 7 6.70 20.32 1.81
C VAL A 7 6.58 21.31 0.65
N THR A 8 7.29 22.43 0.71
CA THR A 8 7.29 23.44 -0.35
C THR A 8 7.83 22.85 -1.65
N ASP A 9 8.97 22.18 -1.61
CA ASP A 9 9.60 21.55 -2.77
C ASP A 9 8.70 20.46 -3.40
N LEU A 10 8.09 19.62 -2.57
CA LEU A 10 7.15 18.59 -3.05
C LEU A 10 5.88 19.19 -3.67
N THR A 11 5.38 20.29 -3.13
CA THR A 11 4.20 20.95 -3.71
C THR A 11 4.54 21.60 -5.06
N ALA A 12 5.74 22.12 -5.22
CA ALA A 12 6.22 22.67 -6.50
C ALA A 12 6.26 21.60 -7.62
N VAL A 13 6.50 20.32 -7.28
CA VAL A 13 6.48 19.20 -8.24
C VAL A 13 5.12 18.46 -8.30
N GLY A 14 4.04 19.10 -7.82
CA GLY A 14 2.67 18.64 -8.04
C GLY A 14 2.03 17.80 -6.93
N TYR A 15 2.69 17.64 -5.76
CA TYR A 15 2.04 17.04 -4.61
C TYR A 15 1.03 18.00 -3.99
N LYS A 16 -0.12 17.49 -3.56
CA LYS A 16 -0.98 18.25 -2.64
C LYS A 16 -0.30 18.34 -1.28
N ARG A 17 -0.46 19.46 -0.56
CA ARG A 17 0.20 19.69 0.74
C ARG A 17 0.04 18.53 1.74
N ALA A 18 -1.18 17.96 1.84
CA ALA A 18 -1.42 16.78 2.68
C ALA A 18 -0.61 15.56 2.24
N SER A 19 -0.55 15.29 0.93
CA SER A 19 0.23 14.17 0.38
C SER A 19 1.73 14.38 0.52
N ALA A 20 2.22 15.62 0.42
CA ALA A 20 3.62 15.96 0.67
C ALA A 20 4.01 15.66 2.12
N ARG A 21 3.17 16.07 3.09
CA ARG A 21 3.37 15.75 4.51
C ARG A 21 3.36 14.25 4.79
N ALA A 22 2.42 13.51 4.18
CA ALA A 22 2.37 12.06 4.31
C ALA A 22 3.64 11.39 3.71
N LYS A 23 4.10 11.88 2.54
CA LYS A 23 5.34 11.36 1.94
C LYS A 23 6.54 11.56 2.86
N ILE A 24 6.71 12.74 3.47
CA ILE A 24 7.79 12.99 4.43
C ILE A 24 7.72 11.99 5.59
N ALA A 25 6.53 11.81 6.17
CA ALA A 25 6.33 10.88 7.27
C ALA A 25 6.71 9.44 6.88
N HIS A 26 6.26 8.99 5.70
CA HIS A 26 6.60 7.66 5.19
C HIS A 26 8.12 7.52 4.97
N ASP A 27 8.75 8.51 4.35
CA ASP A 27 10.17 8.46 4.01
C ASP A 27 11.06 8.41 5.27
N VAL A 28 10.70 9.16 6.31
CA VAL A 28 11.38 9.10 7.62
C VAL A 28 11.23 7.72 8.25
N VAL A 29 10.01 7.15 8.25
CA VAL A 29 9.78 5.79 8.79
C VAL A 29 10.55 4.74 8.00
N LEU A 30 10.57 4.80 6.66
CA LEU A 30 11.33 3.88 5.81
C LEU A 30 12.84 3.95 6.12
N ALA A 31 13.39 5.16 6.27
CA ALA A 31 14.79 5.37 6.65
C ALA A 31 15.10 4.78 8.03
N ALA A 32 14.21 5.04 9.02
CA ALA A 32 14.37 4.55 10.37
C ALA A 32 14.25 3.01 10.46
N ILE A 33 13.37 2.36 9.69
CA ILE A 33 13.29 0.88 9.61
C ILE A 33 14.63 0.30 9.15
N LYS A 34 15.25 0.90 8.13
CA LYS A 34 16.58 0.46 7.65
C LYS A 34 17.65 0.66 8.73
N ALA A 35 17.68 1.82 9.35
CA ALA A 35 18.72 2.19 10.32
C ALA A 35 18.61 1.39 11.63
N SER A 36 17.40 1.04 12.08
CA SER A 36 17.14 0.27 13.30
C SER A 36 17.44 -1.23 13.18
N GLY A 37 17.88 -1.73 12.02
CA GLY A 37 18.12 -3.17 11.80
C GLY A 37 16.82 -3.97 11.58
N MET A 38 15.66 -3.34 11.54
CA MET A 38 14.36 -4.02 11.36
C MET A 38 14.03 -4.34 9.90
N LYS A 39 14.92 -4.08 8.94
CA LYS A 39 14.68 -4.22 7.50
C LYS A 39 14.23 -5.63 7.07
N ASP A 40 14.67 -6.67 7.77
CA ASP A 40 14.37 -8.07 7.45
C ASP A 40 13.11 -8.59 8.19
N TYR A 41 12.55 -7.77 9.09
CA TYR A 41 11.39 -8.08 9.92
C TYR A 41 10.15 -7.25 9.57
N VAL A 42 10.24 -6.34 8.62
CA VAL A 42 9.13 -5.48 8.17
C VAL A 42 9.04 -5.51 6.66
N THR A 43 7.88 -5.83 6.12
CA THR A 43 7.58 -5.71 4.69
C THR A 43 6.58 -4.58 4.44
N ILE A 44 6.92 -3.69 3.51
CA ILE A 44 6.07 -2.56 3.13
C ILE A 44 5.03 -3.02 2.11
N LYS A 45 3.81 -2.50 2.25
CA LYS A 45 2.66 -2.94 1.45
C LYS A 45 1.93 -1.78 0.78
N GLY A 46 0.95 -2.12 -0.03
CA GLY A 46 -0.12 -1.24 -0.47
C GLY A 46 0.31 0.05 -1.15
N GLY A 47 -0.21 1.15 -0.62
CA GLY A 47 -0.09 2.47 -1.23
C GLY A 47 1.32 3.02 -1.29
N VAL A 48 2.16 2.76 -0.28
CA VAL A 48 3.54 3.25 -0.22
C VAL A 48 4.39 2.59 -1.30
N VAL A 49 4.26 1.26 -1.49
CA VAL A 49 4.96 0.55 -2.57
C VAL A 49 4.51 1.04 -3.94
N MET A 50 3.19 1.22 -4.14
CA MET A 50 2.65 1.77 -5.39
C MET A 50 3.16 3.19 -5.66
N SER A 51 3.23 4.05 -4.65
CA SER A 51 3.80 5.40 -4.77
C SER A 51 5.28 5.35 -5.16
N GLY A 52 6.05 4.45 -4.55
CA GLY A 52 7.46 4.23 -4.90
C GLY A 52 7.66 3.70 -6.32
N MET A 53 6.78 2.81 -6.80
CA MET A 53 6.85 2.26 -8.16
C MET A 53 6.48 3.27 -9.25
N THR A 54 5.53 4.15 -8.97
CA THR A 54 4.99 5.08 -9.97
C THR A 54 5.71 6.40 -9.99
N GLN A 55 6.27 6.82 -8.86
CA GLN A 55 6.87 8.13 -8.63
C GLN A 55 5.95 9.31 -9.02
N ALA A 56 4.65 9.04 -9.16
CA ALA A 56 3.66 10.01 -9.57
C ALA A 56 3.03 10.71 -8.36
N ALA A 57 3.11 12.04 -8.30
CA ALA A 57 2.51 12.85 -7.25
C ALA A 57 0.99 12.58 -7.10
N ARG A 58 0.28 12.35 -8.21
CA ARG A 58 -1.15 11.98 -8.22
C ARG A 58 -1.43 10.61 -7.58
N ARG A 59 -0.41 9.70 -7.53
CA ARG A 59 -0.53 8.38 -6.92
C ARG A 59 -0.16 8.38 -5.44
N ALA A 60 0.25 9.49 -4.88
CA ALA A 60 0.57 9.60 -3.46
C ALA A 60 -0.49 8.93 -2.56
N THR A 61 -0.05 8.37 -1.45
CA THR A 61 -0.89 7.75 -0.42
C THR A 61 -0.81 8.54 0.88
N MET A 62 -1.86 8.43 1.69
CA MET A 62 -1.92 9.10 3.01
C MET A 62 -1.53 8.16 4.14
N ASP A 63 -1.79 6.87 3.95
CA ASP A 63 -1.63 5.83 4.95
C ASP A 63 -0.42 4.96 4.59
N MET A 64 0.21 4.39 5.59
CA MET A 64 1.27 3.41 5.46
C MET A 64 0.76 2.05 5.94
N ASP A 65 0.92 1.03 5.11
CA ASP A 65 0.62 -0.36 5.43
C ASP A 65 1.92 -1.16 5.48
N ALA A 66 2.11 -1.96 6.52
CA ALA A 66 3.25 -2.88 6.65
C ALA A 66 2.84 -4.17 7.36
N ASP A 67 3.57 -5.24 7.11
CA ASP A 67 3.44 -6.48 7.88
C ASP A 67 4.75 -6.79 8.60
N PHE A 68 4.64 -7.28 9.81
CA PHE A 68 5.76 -7.91 10.50
C PHE A 68 6.03 -9.31 9.91
N VAL A 69 7.29 -9.60 9.69
CA VAL A 69 7.78 -10.89 9.24
C VAL A 69 8.51 -11.55 10.41
N ARG A 70 7.95 -12.65 10.94
CA ARG A 70 8.51 -13.35 12.11
C ARG A 70 8.74 -12.45 13.33
N TYR A 71 7.88 -11.46 13.52
CA TYR A 71 7.94 -10.54 14.64
C TYR A 71 6.56 -10.41 15.30
N SER A 72 6.52 -10.14 16.60
CA SER A 72 5.27 -10.09 17.38
C SER A 72 4.45 -8.83 17.08
N LEU A 73 3.12 -8.98 17.00
CA LEU A 73 2.17 -7.88 16.84
C LEU A 73 1.56 -7.42 18.20
N SER A 74 2.14 -7.81 19.34
CA SER A 74 1.70 -7.32 20.66
C SER A 74 1.97 -5.81 20.80
N ASN A 75 1.18 -5.11 21.61
CA ASN A 75 1.39 -3.69 21.84
C ASN A 75 2.80 -3.40 22.35
N VAL A 76 3.32 -4.21 23.26
CA VAL A 76 4.69 -4.10 23.78
C VAL A 76 5.75 -4.21 22.66
N ALA A 77 5.56 -5.16 21.75
CA ALA A 77 6.49 -5.30 20.60
C ALA A 77 6.40 -4.12 19.64
N ILE A 78 5.20 -3.58 19.41
CA ILE A 78 5.00 -2.38 18.56
C ILE A 78 5.62 -1.15 19.23
N GLU A 79 5.44 -0.95 20.52
CA GLU A 79 6.06 0.14 21.27
C GLU A 79 7.60 0.05 21.22
N LYS A 80 8.16 -1.16 21.41
CA LYS A 80 9.59 -1.40 21.24
C LYS A 80 10.08 -1.12 19.83
N PHE A 81 9.32 -1.52 18.82
CA PHE A 81 9.61 -1.21 17.43
C PHE A 81 9.66 0.29 17.19
N VAL A 82 8.65 1.06 17.62
CA VAL A 82 8.61 2.52 17.42
C VAL A 82 9.72 3.22 18.18
N LYS A 83 10.04 2.81 19.43
CA LYS A 83 11.20 3.31 20.17
C LYS A 83 12.52 3.03 19.43
N GLY A 84 12.64 1.86 18.79
CA GLY A 84 13.79 1.55 17.94
C GLY A 84 13.88 2.45 16.70
N LEU A 85 12.74 2.80 16.07
CA LEU A 85 12.72 3.78 14.97
C LEU A 85 13.18 5.16 15.43
N ASP A 86 12.67 5.63 16.57
CA ASP A 86 13.02 6.94 17.16
C ASP A 86 14.53 7.03 17.45
N ALA A 87 15.07 6.01 18.11
CA ALA A 87 16.50 5.97 18.47
C ALA A 87 17.47 5.95 17.28
N HIS A 88 16.99 5.62 16.06
CA HIS A 88 17.82 5.53 14.85
C HIS A 88 17.35 6.51 13.75
N SER A 89 16.67 7.57 14.15
CA SER A 89 16.17 8.62 13.25
C SER A 89 16.74 9.98 13.64
N ASP A 90 17.01 10.82 12.65
CA ASP A 90 17.36 12.23 12.85
C ASP A 90 16.11 13.08 13.21
N CYS A 91 14.95 12.47 13.28
CA CYS A 91 13.68 13.08 13.63
C CYS A 91 13.08 12.35 14.82
N SER A 92 12.32 13.06 15.67
CA SER A 92 11.57 12.40 16.73
C SER A 92 10.37 11.63 16.16
N ILE A 93 10.23 10.36 16.55
CA ILE A 93 9.12 9.48 16.13
C ILE A 93 8.41 8.95 17.38
N ALA A 94 7.16 9.33 17.56
CA ALA A 94 6.37 8.92 18.72
C ALA A 94 4.99 8.40 18.32
N ILE A 95 4.44 7.46 19.10
CA ILE A 95 3.05 7.02 18.96
C ILE A 95 2.14 8.16 19.45
N GLU A 96 1.14 8.49 18.64
CA GLU A 96 0.09 9.46 18.95
C GLU A 96 -1.21 8.73 19.27
N GLY A 97 -1.65 8.78 20.51
CA GLY A 97 -2.87 8.10 20.94
C GLY A 97 -2.72 6.59 21.12
N PRO A 98 -3.83 5.83 21.22
CA PRO A 98 -3.82 4.40 21.48
C PRO A 98 -3.49 3.55 20.25
N ILE A 99 -2.92 2.37 20.48
CA ILE A 99 -2.82 1.31 19.48
C ILE A 99 -4.18 0.59 19.42
N VAL A 100 -4.81 0.55 18.24
CA VAL A 100 -6.17 0.04 18.04
C VAL A 100 -6.15 -1.29 17.28
N ASP A 101 -6.94 -2.26 17.72
CA ASP A 101 -7.14 -3.53 17.02
C ASP A 101 -7.99 -3.36 15.75
N LEU A 102 -7.51 -3.85 14.62
CA LEU A 102 -8.23 -3.88 13.36
C LEU A 102 -9.04 -5.19 13.25
N ARG A 103 -10.21 -5.23 13.91
CA ARG A 103 -11.07 -6.43 13.98
C ARG A 103 -11.67 -6.86 12.63
N GLN A 104 -11.77 -5.95 11.66
CA GLN A 104 -12.41 -6.19 10.36
C GLN A 104 -11.45 -6.72 9.28
N GLN A 105 -10.15 -6.75 9.52
CA GLN A 105 -9.18 -7.30 8.59
C GLN A 105 -9.08 -8.82 8.75
N GLU A 106 -8.70 -9.52 7.67
CA GLU A 106 -8.49 -10.99 7.68
C GLU A 106 -7.43 -11.42 8.70
N TYR A 107 -6.56 -10.51 9.06
CA TYR A 107 -5.54 -10.64 10.07
C TYR A 107 -5.87 -9.68 11.21
N ARG A 108 -5.62 -10.08 12.43
CA ARG A 108 -5.74 -9.21 13.61
C ARG A 108 -4.65 -8.13 13.54
N GLY A 109 -4.84 -7.17 12.65
CA GLY A 109 -3.94 -6.03 12.47
C GLY A 109 -4.04 -5.05 13.63
N LYS A 110 -3.06 -4.18 13.73
CA LYS A 110 -3.03 -3.05 14.67
C LYS A 110 -2.91 -1.75 13.89
N ARG A 111 -3.61 -0.73 14.34
CA ARG A 111 -3.51 0.64 13.84
C ARG A 111 -2.89 1.52 14.89
N LEU A 112 -1.93 2.32 14.48
CA LEU A 112 -1.37 3.39 15.29
C LEU A 112 -1.15 4.64 14.45
N TYR A 113 -1.07 5.77 15.09
CA TYR A 113 -0.66 7.02 14.48
C TYR A 113 0.75 7.36 14.96
N LEU A 114 1.61 7.74 14.02
CA LEU A 114 2.95 8.20 14.32
C LEU A 114 3.01 9.71 14.13
N ARG A 115 3.45 10.41 15.16
CA ARG A 115 3.85 11.81 15.10
C ARG A 115 5.35 11.84 14.86
N ILE A 116 5.74 12.54 13.82
CA ILE A 116 7.14 12.72 13.44
C ILE A 116 7.43 14.21 13.47
N SER A 117 8.50 14.60 14.17
CA SER A 117 8.87 16.02 14.36
C SER A 117 10.31 16.23 13.91
N ASP A 118 10.54 17.29 13.16
CA ASP A 118 11.90 17.72 12.81
C ASP A 118 12.55 18.56 13.94
N GLU A 119 13.80 18.96 13.74
CA GLU A 119 14.57 19.78 14.67
C GLU A 119 14.00 21.20 14.89
N HIS A 120 13.17 21.67 13.96
CA HIS A 120 12.49 22.97 14.04
C HIS A 120 11.11 22.89 14.68
N GLY A 121 10.69 21.70 15.13
CA GLY A 121 9.38 21.46 15.73
C GLY A 121 8.22 21.35 14.74
N TYR A 122 8.50 21.28 13.43
CA TYR A 122 7.45 21.00 12.44
C TYR A 122 6.98 19.54 12.58
N LYS A 123 5.66 19.34 12.66
CA LYS A 123 5.06 18.03 12.94
C LYS A 123 4.28 17.51 11.74
N VAL A 124 4.50 16.24 11.41
CA VAL A 124 3.68 15.48 10.48
C VAL A 124 3.12 14.25 11.16
N LEU A 125 1.92 13.84 10.74
CA LEU A 125 1.24 12.64 11.23
C LEU A 125 1.08 11.66 10.10
N THR A 126 1.27 10.37 10.39
CA THR A 126 0.88 9.29 9.49
C THR A 126 0.17 8.19 10.25
N LYS A 127 -0.79 7.57 9.59
CA LYS A 127 -1.44 6.36 10.06
C LYS A 127 -0.62 5.16 9.58
N LEU A 128 -0.26 4.29 10.51
CA LEU A 128 0.44 3.03 10.23
C LEU A 128 -0.48 1.86 10.60
N ASP A 129 -0.85 1.07 9.61
CA ASP A 129 -1.56 -0.20 9.78
C ASP A 129 -0.54 -1.34 9.72
N LEU A 130 -0.38 -2.05 10.83
CA LEU A 130 0.52 -3.19 10.98
C LEU A 130 -0.25 -4.50 10.96
N GLY A 131 0.19 -5.43 10.13
CA GLY A 131 -0.27 -6.81 10.10
C GLY A 131 0.86 -7.80 10.38
N VAL A 132 0.60 -9.08 10.09
CA VAL A 132 1.59 -10.14 10.08
C VAL A 132 1.62 -10.79 8.71
N HIS A 133 2.80 -10.93 8.13
CA HIS A 133 2.97 -11.68 6.89
C HIS A 133 2.72 -13.17 7.12
N SER A 134 1.50 -13.62 6.81
CA SER A 134 1.04 -14.99 7.10
C SER A 134 1.17 -15.96 5.92
N LYS A 135 1.43 -15.47 4.72
CA LYS A 135 1.58 -16.28 3.51
C LYS A 135 3.03 -16.69 3.31
N ILE A 136 3.49 -17.68 4.09
CA ILE A 136 4.89 -18.15 4.12
C ILE A 136 5.38 -18.58 2.73
N GLU A 137 4.48 -19.08 1.86
CA GLU A 137 4.79 -19.49 0.49
C GLU A 137 5.19 -18.31 -0.42
N ILE A 138 4.95 -17.07 0.04
CA ILE A 138 5.24 -15.84 -0.71
C ILE A 138 6.45 -15.16 -0.09
N ALA A 139 7.61 -15.38 -0.70
CA ALA A 139 8.84 -14.70 -0.29
C ALA A 139 8.73 -13.20 -0.59
N GLN A 140 9.03 -12.38 0.42
CA GLN A 140 9.14 -10.93 0.25
C GLN A 140 10.44 -10.60 -0.48
N LYS A 141 10.41 -9.53 -1.31
CA LYS A 141 11.57 -9.10 -2.10
C LYS A 141 11.98 -7.70 -1.70
N GLU A 142 13.26 -7.43 -1.80
CA GLU A 142 13.76 -6.07 -1.63
C GLU A 142 13.25 -5.14 -2.74
N PHE A 143 12.80 -3.97 -2.33
CA PHE A 143 12.45 -2.86 -3.22
C PHE A 143 13.22 -1.62 -2.79
N LYS A 144 13.73 -0.86 -3.76
CA LYS A 144 14.39 0.42 -3.51
C LYS A 144 13.36 1.53 -3.51
N PHE A 145 13.18 2.16 -2.36
CA PHE A 145 12.37 3.36 -2.21
C PHE A 145 13.25 4.60 -2.39
N ASP A 146 12.85 5.49 -3.29
CA ASP A 146 13.42 6.82 -3.40
C ASP A 146 12.75 7.70 -2.34
N ILE A 147 13.53 8.17 -1.38
CA ILE A 147 13.07 8.96 -0.25
C ILE A 147 13.65 10.37 -0.29
N VAL A 148 12.88 11.36 0.16
CA VAL A 148 13.34 12.76 0.16
C VAL A 148 14.42 13.04 1.20
N THR A 149 14.58 12.15 2.18
CA THR A 149 15.53 12.28 3.30
C THR A 149 16.92 11.73 3.00
N ASP A 150 17.08 10.87 1.99
CA ASP A 150 18.38 10.35 1.54
C ASP A 150 18.37 10.12 0.02
N ARG A 151 19.24 10.82 -0.71
CA ARG A 151 19.37 10.68 -2.18
C ARG A 151 19.72 9.27 -2.65
N ARG A 152 20.33 8.45 -1.79
CA ARG A 152 20.66 7.05 -2.11
C ARG A 152 19.43 6.15 -2.04
N GLY A 153 18.36 6.62 -1.39
CA GLY A 153 17.17 5.85 -1.10
C GLY A 153 17.40 4.72 -0.10
N VAL A 154 16.37 3.93 0.16
CA VAL A 154 16.43 2.79 1.09
C VAL A 154 15.94 1.51 0.42
N ARG A 155 16.60 0.37 0.75
CA ARG A 155 16.15 -0.97 0.35
C ARG A 155 15.48 -1.66 1.53
N LEU A 156 14.21 -2.05 1.35
CA LEU A 156 13.41 -2.75 2.35
C LEU A 156 12.62 -3.86 1.67
N LEU A 157 12.18 -4.84 2.46
CA LEU A 157 11.23 -5.83 1.97
C LEU A 157 9.91 -5.17 1.58
N ALA A 158 9.34 -5.58 0.46
CA ALA A 158 8.08 -5.07 -0.03
C ALA A 158 7.27 -6.16 -0.75
N ASN A 159 5.96 -5.98 -0.79
CA ASN A 159 5.09 -6.80 -1.60
C ASN A 159 5.44 -6.65 -3.08
N SER A 160 5.53 -7.76 -3.80
CA SER A 160 5.73 -7.74 -5.25
C SER A 160 4.52 -7.15 -5.99
N LYS A 161 4.71 -6.81 -7.26
CA LYS A 161 3.64 -6.31 -8.14
C LYS A 161 2.46 -7.28 -8.21
N GLU A 162 2.77 -8.55 -8.35
CA GLU A 162 1.81 -9.66 -8.44
C GLU A 162 1.05 -9.84 -7.13
N GLN A 163 1.73 -9.70 -5.99
CA GLN A 163 1.11 -9.77 -4.68
C GLN A 163 0.15 -8.59 -4.47
N ILE A 164 0.59 -7.37 -4.76
CA ILE A 164 -0.24 -6.16 -4.66
C ILE A 164 -1.48 -6.31 -5.54
N PHE A 165 -1.32 -6.79 -6.77
CA PHE A 165 -2.45 -7.02 -7.68
C PHE A 165 -3.44 -8.04 -7.10
N ALA A 166 -2.96 -9.20 -6.65
CA ALA A 166 -3.80 -10.26 -6.10
C ALA A 166 -4.56 -9.82 -4.83
N GLU A 167 -3.91 -9.08 -3.93
CA GLU A 167 -4.54 -8.53 -2.71
C GLU A 167 -5.62 -7.49 -3.04
N LYS A 168 -5.36 -6.59 -4.00
CA LYS A 168 -6.33 -5.58 -4.45
C LYS A 168 -7.53 -6.23 -5.14
N LEU A 169 -7.27 -7.18 -6.04
CA LEU A 169 -8.30 -7.95 -6.72
C LEU A 169 -9.18 -8.70 -5.71
N LYS A 170 -8.58 -9.43 -4.78
CA LYS A 170 -9.30 -10.12 -3.70
C LYS A 170 -10.20 -9.17 -2.92
N SER A 171 -9.68 -8.00 -2.55
CA SER A 171 -10.45 -7.00 -1.81
C SER A 171 -11.64 -6.47 -2.62
N LEU A 172 -11.45 -6.21 -3.91
CA LEU A 172 -12.50 -5.76 -4.81
C LEU A 172 -13.59 -6.82 -4.98
N LEU A 173 -13.22 -8.07 -5.24
CA LEU A 173 -14.16 -9.20 -5.38
C LEU A 173 -14.99 -9.41 -4.10
N ARG A 174 -14.35 -9.36 -2.93
CA ARG A 174 -15.01 -9.54 -1.64
C ARG A 174 -16.03 -8.46 -1.34
N LEU A 175 -15.71 -7.19 -1.59
CA LEU A 175 -16.58 -6.05 -1.33
C LEU A 175 -17.61 -5.85 -2.44
N GLY A 176 -17.30 -6.28 -3.66
CA GLY A 176 -18.18 -6.12 -4.81
C GLY A 176 -18.55 -4.67 -5.06
N THR A 177 -19.83 -4.42 -5.37
CA THR A 177 -20.40 -3.08 -5.65
C THR A 177 -20.32 -2.12 -4.45
N LEU A 178 -20.17 -2.65 -3.22
CA LEU A 178 -19.98 -1.84 -2.01
C LEU A 178 -18.53 -1.35 -1.83
N SER A 179 -17.63 -1.70 -2.74
CA SER A 179 -16.24 -1.28 -2.64
C SER A 179 -16.07 0.22 -2.87
N SER A 180 -15.34 0.87 -1.98
CA SER A 180 -14.86 2.25 -2.15
C SER A 180 -13.42 2.32 -2.68
N ARG A 181 -12.85 1.20 -3.15
CA ARG A 181 -11.45 1.06 -3.54
C ARG A 181 -11.20 1.42 -5.01
N TYR A 182 -11.78 2.53 -5.48
CA TYR A 182 -11.69 2.97 -6.87
C TYR A 182 -10.25 3.20 -7.34
N LYS A 183 -9.37 3.69 -6.45
CA LYS A 183 -7.95 3.90 -6.75
C LYS A 183 -7.22 2.59 -7.03
N ASP A 184 -7.64 1.49 -6.37
CA ASP A 184 -7.06 0.16 -6.56
C ASP A 184 -7.32 -0.39 -7.96
N VAL A 185 -8.42 0.00 -8.60
CA VAL A 185 -8.72 -0.37 -10.00
C VAL A 185 -7.66 0.22 -10.96
N TYR A 186 -7.28 1.49 -10.76
CA TYR A 186 -6.22 2.14 -11.53
C TYR A 186 -4.84 1.55 -11.21
N ASP A 187 -4.59 1.16 -9.95
CA ASP A 187 -3.35 0.49 -9.56
C ASP A 187 -3.22 -0.86 -10.28
N MET A 188 -4.29 -1.67 -10.30
CA MET A 188 -4.30 -2.94 -11.01
C MET A 188 -4.11 -2.77 -12.53
N TYR A 189 -4.72 -1.76 -13.12
CA TYR A 189 -4.49 -1.40 -14.53
C TYR A 189 -3.02 -1.08 -14.78
N TYR A 190 -2.40 -0.23 -13.96
CA TYR A 190 -0.98 0.11 -14.09
C TYR A 190 -0.07 -1.12 -13.98
N LEU A 191 -0.41 -2.05 -13.08
CA LEU A 191 0.38 -3.25 -12.85
C LEU A 191 0.21 -4.29 -13.96
N SER A 192 -0.93 -4.35 -14.65
CA SER A 192 -1.27 -5.44 -15.59
C SER A 192 -0.21 -5.70 -16.67
N ASP A 193 0.49 -4.66 -17.14
CA ASP A 193 1.53 -4.77 -18.17
C ASP A 193 2.95 -4.97 -17.59
N ARG A 194 3.08 -5.02 -16.27
CA ARG A 194 4.38 -4.96 -15.56
C ARG A 194 4.66 -6.17 -14.68
N MET A 195 3.82 -7.20 -14.78
CA MET A 195 3.86 -8.39 -13.92
C MET A 195 4.32 -9.63 -14.67
N ASN A 196 4.90 -10.58 -13.92
CA ASN A 196 5.12 -11.93 -14.41
C ASN A 196 3.82 -12.74 -14.27
N ARG A 197 3.23 -13.16 -15.40
CA ARG A 197 1.95 -13.87 -15.43
C ARG A 197 1.98 -15.21 -14.70
N ALA A 198 3.08 -15.96 -14.77
CA ALA A 198 3.22 -17.24 -14.09
C ALA A 198 3.23 -17.07 -12.56
N VAL A 199 3.93 -16.01 -12.08
CA VAL A 199 3.93 -15.64 -10.65
C VAL A 199 2.53 -15.18 -10.22
N LEU A 200 1.88 -14.35 -11.03
CA LEU A 200 0.51 -13.89 -10.74
C LEU A 200 -0.47 -15.06 -10.68
N LYS A 201 -0.42 -16.01 -11.61
CA LYS A 201 -1.26 -17.21 -11.59
C LYS A 201 -1.13 -17.96 -10.26
N ASN A 202 0.10 -18.14 -9.76
CA ASN A 202 0.32 -18.75 -8.46
C ASN A 202 -0.28 -17.93 -7.31
N TYR A 203 -0.17 -16.59 -7.35
CA TYR A 203 -0.72 -15.72 -6.31
C TYR A 203 -2.25 -15.68 -6.35
N LEU A 204 -2.88 -15.70 -7.54
CA LEU A 204 -4.34 -15.84 -7.65
C LEU A 204 -4.82 -17.16 -7.03
N ARG A 205 -4.05 -18.25 -7.22
CA ARG A 205 -4.34 -19.51 -6.56
C ARG A 205 -4.31 -19.43 -5.04
N ILE A 206 -3.30 -18.74 -4.46
CA ILE A 206 -3.11 -18.60 -3.01
C ILE A 206 -4.15 -17.63 -2.41
N TYR A 207 -4.34 -16.48 -3.04
CA TYR A 207 -5.17 -15.41 -2.47
C TYR A 207 -6.66 -15.55 -2.77
N ILE A 208 -7.02 -16.19 -3.89
CA ILE A 208 -8.43 -16.24 -4.35
C ILE A 208 -8.90 -17.70 -4.45
N TYR A 209 -8.32 -18.51 -5.32
CA TYR A 209 -8.90 -19.83 -5.63
C TYR A 209 -8.90 -20.82 -4.46
N ARG A 210 -7.88 -20.79 -3.59
CA ARG A 210 -7.77 -21.64 -2.40
C ARG A 210 -8.34 -21.01 -1.13
N ASP A 211 -8.70 -19.74 -1.17
CA ASP A 211 -9.25 -19.07 0.00
C ASP A 211 -10.71 -19.46 0.19
N LYS A 212 -11.01 -20.10 1.33
CA LYS A 212 -12.37 -20.56 1.66
C LYS A 212 -13.40 -19.42 1.76
N LYS A 213 -12.95 -18.18 1.97
CA LYS A 213 -13.82 -16.99 2.06
C LYS A 213 -14.15 -16.37 0.71
N MET A 214 -13.48 -16.82 -0.37
CA MET A 214 -13.75 -16.38 -1.73
C MET A 214 -14.71 -17.35 -2.42
N ARG A 215 -15.50 -16.82 -3.35
CA ARG A 215 -16.46 -17.60 -4.17
C ARG A 215 -15.87 -17.95 -5.53
N GLU A 216 -15.02 -17.08 -6.05
CA GLU A 216 -14.41 -17.20 -7.37
C GLU A 216 -13.32 -18.28 -7.36
N ARG A 217 -13.45 -19.29 -8.23
CA ARG A 217 -12.51 -20.41 -8.34
C ARG A 217 -11.82 -20.49 -9.69
N THR A 218 -12.28 -19.70 -10.67
CA THR A 218 -11.75 -19.66 -12.03
C THR A 218 -11.60 -18.21 -12.51
N PRO A 219 -10.81 -17.98 -13.57
CA PRO A 219 -10.73 -16.65 -14.19
C PRO A 219 -12.09 -16.13 -14.67
N GLU A 220 -12.93 -17.01 -15.21
CA GLU A 220 -14.28 -16.67 -15.72
C GLU A 220 -15.19 -16.19 -14.57
N ALA A 221 -15.11 -16.84 -13.41
CA ALA A 221 -15.87 -16.40 -12.22
C ALA A 221 -15.40 -15.05 -11.70
N ILE A 222 -14.07 -14.79 -11.73
CA ILE A 222 -13.51 -13.47 -11.41
C ILE A 222 -14.06 -12.42 -12.39
N VAL A 223 -14.04 -12.71 -13.69
CA VAL A 223 -14.52 -11.79 -14.72
C VAL A 223 -16.00 -11.50 -14.56
N ALA A 224 -16.83 -12.51 -14.33
CA ALA A 224 -18.26 -12.33 -14.08
C ALA A 224 -18.50 -11.38 -12.91
N ARG A 225 -17.77 -11.57 -11.79
CA ARG A 225 -17.87 -10.71 -10.61
C ARG A 225 -17.38 -9.28 -10.88
N LEU A 226 -16.27 -9.12 -11.61
CA LEU A 226 -15.76 -7.80 -12.00
C LEU A 226 -16.72 -7.07 -12.92
N THR A 227 -17.35 -7.78 -13.87
CA THR A 227 -18.36 -7.19 -14.76
C THR A 227 -19.54 -6.65 -13.97
N GLU A 228 -20.08 -7.43 -13.01
CA GLU A 228 -21.13 -6.97 -12.10
C GLU A 228 -20.72 -5.67 -11.37
N VAL A 229 -19.49 -5.62 -10.83
CA VAL A 229 -19.00 -4.45 -10.11
C VAL A 229 -18.82 -3.23 -11.03
N PHE A 230 -18.28 -3.44 -12.22
CA PHE A 230 -17.99 -2.34 -13.16
C PHE A 230 -19.24 -1.84 -13.88
N ASP A 231 -20.31 -2.64 -13.98
CA ASP A 231 -21.59 -2.25 -14.54
C ASP A 231 -22.50 -1.55 -13.52
N ASP A 232 -22.19 -1.66 -12.22
CA ASP A 232 -22.92 -0.91 -11.21
C ASP A 232 -22.82 0.61 -11.46
N ALA A 233 -23.98 1.27 -11.49
CA ALA A 233 -24.07 2.69 -11.87
C ALA A 233 -23.32 3.62 -10.89
N LEU A 234 -23.40 3.31 -9.58
CA LEU A 234 -22.75 4.11 -8.54
C LEU A 234 -21.24 3.90 -8.58
N PHE A 235 -20.79 2.64 -8.66
CA PHE A 235 -19.37 2.30 -8.77
C PHE A 235 -18.74 2.97 -10.00
N ARG A 236 -19.37 2.85 -11.15
CA ARG A 236 -18.92 3.44 -12.43
C ARG A 236 -18.85 4.96 -12.37
N ARG A 237 -19.84 5.63 -11.74
CA ARG A 237 -19.82 7.09 -11.52
C ARG A 237 -18.64 7.50 -10.65
N GLN A 238 -18.39 6.78 -9.56
CA GLN A 238 -17.28 7.08 -8.66
C GLN A 238 -15.92 6.79 -9.30
N LEU A 239 -15.80 5.73 -10.08
CA LEU A 239 -14.56 5.39 -10.77
C LEU A 239 -14.13 6.49 -11.75
N ARG A 240 -15.07 7.23 -12.37
CA ARG A 240 -14.77 8.39 -13.24
C ARG A 240 -14.25 9.62 -12.48
N ASN A 241 -14.34 9.64 -11.17
CA ASN A 241 -13.94 10.81 -10.38
C ASN A 241 -12.40 10.99 -10.45
N LYS A 242 -11.97 12.19 -10.90
CA LYS A 242 -10.56 12.59 -11.02
C LYS A 242 -9.74 12.44 -9.71
N LYS A 243 -10.43 12.39 -8.56
CA LYS A 243 -9.78 12.12 -7.26
C LYS A 243 -9.12 10.73 -7.21
N PHE A 244 -9.69 9.75 -7.92
CA PHE A 244 -9.23 8.37 -7.92
C PHE A 244 -8.45 8.01 -9.19
N ALA A 245 -8.79 8.66 -10.32
CA ALA A 245 -8.15 8.47 -11.62
C ALA A 245 -6.78 9.18 -11.65
N TRP A 246 -5.76 8.52 -11.14
CA TRP A 246 -4.41 9.08 -11.12
C TRP A 246 -3.62 8.89 -12.43
N ILE A 247 -4.14 8.07 -13.35
CA ILE A 247 -3.66 7.87 -14.71
C ILE A 247 -4.64 8.57 -15.66
N ASP A 248 -4.14 9.20 -16.74
CA ASP A 248 -4.97 9.89 -17.72
C ASP A 248 -5.50 8.90 -18.78
N VAL A 249 -6.30 7.94 -18.30
CA VAL A 249 -6.99 6.92 -19.11
C VAL A 249 -8.43 6.86 -18.68
N SER A 250 -9.37 6.70 -19.63
CA SER A 250 -10.79 6.61 -19.29
C SER A 250 -11.08 5.36 -18.44
N SER A 251 -12.00 5.47 -17.50
CA SER A 251 -12.41 4.33 -16.65
C SER A 251 -12.92 3.14 -17.48
N GLN A 252 -13.53 3.38 -18.63
CA GLN A 252 -13.98 2.33 -19.54
C GLN A 252 -12.80 1.51 -20.09
N VAL A 253 -11.76 2.17 -20.57
CA VAL A 253 -10.52 1.50 -21.05
C VAL A 253 -9.89 0.71 -19.91
N VAL A 254 -9.82 1.28 -18.70
CA VAL A 254 -9.27 0.63 -17.52
C VAL A 254 -10.02 -0.67 -17.20
N THR A 255 -11.35 -0.63 -17.14
CA THR A 255 -12.17 -1.82 -16.79
C THR A 255 -12.12 -2.89 -17.86
N GLN A 256 -12.23 -2.52 -19.14
CA GLN A 256 -12.11 -3.46 -20.26
C GLN A 256 -10.74 -4.15 -20.29
N ARG A 257 -9.66 -3.38 -20.07
CA ARG A 257 -8.31 -3.93 -20.02
C ARG A 257 -8.14 -4.93 -18.89
N LEU A 258 -8.66 -4.63 -17.70
CA LEU A 258 -8.58 -5.54 -16.55
C LEU A 258 -9.33 -6.86 -16.79
N ILE A 259 -10.53 -6.80 -17.38
CA ILE A 259 -11.30 -8.00 -17.75
C ILE A 259 -10.49 -8.86 -18.74
N GLY A 260 -10.00 -8.27 -19.82
CA GLY A 260 -9.19 -8.97 -20.80
C GLY A 260 -7.89 -9.52 -20.23
N PHE A 261 -7.25 -8.79 -19.32
CA PHE A 261 -6.03 -9.22 -18.65
C PHE A 261 -6.28 -10.46 -17.78
N ILE A 262 -7.34 -10.49 -16.95
CA ILE A 262 -7.67 -11.67 -16.12
C ILE A 262 -7.89 -12.91 -16.97
N LEU A 263 -8.61 -12.79 -18.09
CA LEU A 263 -8.80 -13.91 -19.02
C LEU A 263 -7.48 -14.41 -19.64
N SER A 264 -6.47 -13.57 -19.76
CA SER A 264 -5.15 -13.93 -20.30
C SER A 264 -4.22 -14.63 -19.28
N VAL A 265 -4.58 -14.66 -18.00
CA VAL A 265 -3.81 -15.30 -16.91
C VAL A 265 -4.39 -16.70 -16.65
N ARG A 266 -4.36 -17.56 -17.65
CA ARG A 266 -4.86 -18.95 -17.58
C ARG A 266 -3.78 -19.94 -17.13
#